data_e879389c680bf2eb0af5cfbb3f8631e3
#
_entry.id   e879389c680bf2eb0af5cfbb3f8631e3
#
_cell.length_a   1.000
_cell.length_b   1.000
_cell.length_c   1.000
_cell.angle_alpha   90.00
_cell.angle_beta   90.00
_cell.angle_gamma   90.00
#
_symmetry.space_group_name_H-M   'P 1'
#
loop_
_entity.id
_entity.type
_entity.pdbx_description
1 polymer ?
#
loop_
_entity_poly.entity_id
_entity_poly.type
_entity_poly.pdbx_seq_one_letter_code
_entity_poly.pdbx_strand_id
1 'polypeptide(L)'
;MKKILSLVLCICLVLGCCAMLTGCGSSDKTTLYVYNWGQYISEGDDDSLDVIAAFEEAYPNIKVQYSTYDSNEIMYSKLANGGITVDVIIPSDYMIGRMRQEGMLMELNFDNIPNYQYIDETFHNTAYDPENKYSVPYTWGTVGIIYNTKYVDEADVTGWELLWNEKYAGKILMFDNSRDAFGIAQYMLGYDVNTTDEATLKACADKLAEQKPVVQQYVMDQIFDAMENEEAWIAPTTPATI
;
A
#
# COMPACT_ATOMS: atom_id res chain seq x y z
N MET A 1 -44.44 -55.46 20.23
CA MET A 1 -43.01 -55.18 20.39
C MET A 1 -42.39 -54.49 19.16
N LYS A 2 -42.52 -55.03 17.91
CA LYS A 2 -41.92 -54.39 16.72
C LYS A 2 -42.40 -52.93 16.43
N LYS A 3 -43.66 -52.64 16.66
CA LYS A 3 -44.23 -51.27 16.44
C LYS A 3 -43.74 -50.23 17.47
N ILE A 4 -43.49 -50.65 18.73
CA ILE A 4 -42.97 -49.78 19.79
C ILE A 4 -41.49 -49.50 19.53
N LEU A 5 -40.72 -50.51 19.10
CA LEU A 5 -39.31 -50.32 18.74
C LEU A 5 -39.10 -49.39 17.55
N SER A 6 -39.97 -49.47 16.54
CA SER A 6 -39.96 -48.55 15.39
C SER A 6 -40.30 -47.08 15.80
N LEU A 7 -41.24 -46.91 16.73
CA LEU A 7 -41.60 -45.56 17.22
C LEU A 7 -40.47 -44.92 18.02
N VAL A 8 -39.80 -45.71 18.88
CA VAL A 8 -38.63 -45.23 19.66
C VAL A 8 -37.46 -44.89 18.74
N LEU A 9 -37.21 -45.68 17.69
CA LEU A 9 -36.15 -45.39 16.72
C LEU A 9 -36.42 -44.11 15.93
N CYS A 10 -37.68 -43.87 15.54
CA CYS A 10 -38.07 -42.60 14.86
C CYS A 10 -37.93 -41.39 15.77
N ILE A 11 -38.29 -41.50 17.05
CA ILE A 11 -38.14 -40.41 18.02
C ILE A 11 -36.64 -40.08 18.27
N CYS A 12 -35.78 -41.11 18.39
CA CYS A 12 -34.34 -40.91 18.53
C CYS A 12 -33.71 -40.28 17.29
N LEU A 13 -34.16 -40.62 16.07
CA LEU A 13 -33.71 -40.00 14.82
C LEU A 13 -34.16 -38.54 14.72
N VAL A 14 -35.38 -38.22 15.11
CA VAL A 14 -35.86 -36.81 15.12
C VAL A 14 -35.14 -35.96 16.17
N LEU A 15 -34.91 -36.50 17.37
CA LEU A 15 -34.14 -35.84 18.42
C LEU A 15 -32.66 -35.66 18.02
N GLY A 16 -32.07 -36.63 17.33
CA GLY A 16 -30.71 -36.55 16.79
C GLY A 16 -30.55 -35.48 15.70
N CYS A 17 -31.55 -35.35 14.82
CA CYS A 17 -31.56 -34.29 13.81
C CYS A 17 -31.76 -32.89 14.41
N CYS A 18 -32.56 -32.73 15.46
CA CYS A 18 -32.74 -31.43 16.14
C CYS A 18 -31.48 -30.99 16.90
N ALA A 19 -30.67 -31.93 17.41
CA ALA A 19 -29.41 -31.60 18.08
C ALA A 19 -28.30 -31.15 17.10
N MET A 20 -28.40 -31.48 15.82
CA MET A 20 -27.44 -31.00 14.79
C MET A 20 -27.77 -29.60 14.22
N LEU A 21 -28.94 -29.06 14.53
CA LEU A 21 -29.37 -27.73 14.08
C LEU A 21 -28.98 -26.58 15.02
N THR A 22 -28.38 -26.88 16.18
CA THR A 22 -27.97 -25.85 17.15
C THR A 22 -26.47 -25.52 17.11
N GLY A 23 -25.78 -25.92 16.03
CA GLY A 23 -24.32 -25.80 15.92
C GLY A 23 -23.80 -24.91 14.79
N CYS A 24 -24.61 -24.00 14.23
CA CYS A 24 -24.13 -22.91 13.37
C CYS A 24 -24.39 -21.57 14.05
N GLY A 25 -23.61 -21.29 15.08
CA GLY A 25 -23.32 -19.93 15.43
C GLY A 25 -22.40 -19.35 14.36
N SER A 26 -22.96 -18.92 13.20
CA SER A 26 -22.27 -17.94 12.39
C SER A 26 -22.18 -16.71 13.30
N SER A 27 -20.98 -16.45 13.84
CA SER A 27 -20.71 -15.11 14.31
C SER A 27 -20.86 -14.23 13.05
N ASP A 28 -21.98 -13.48 12.96
CA ASP A 28 -22.19 -12.49 11.89
C ASP A 28 -21.15 -11.38 12.08
N LYS A 29 -19.88 -11.70 11.79
CA LYS A 29 -18.82 -10.71 11.77
C LYS A 29 -19.00 -9.84 10.56
N THR A 30 -18.90 -8.53 10.76
CA THR A 30 -18.80 -7.60 9.64
C THR A 30 -17.44 -7.74 8.99
N THR A 31 -17.40 -7.97 7.69
CA THR A 31 -16.13 -7.99 6.95
C THR A 31 -15.74 -6.56 6.60
N LEU A 32 -14.50 -6.19 6.92
CA LEU A 32 -13.87 -4.92 6.58
C LEU A 32 -12.80 -5.19 5.51
N TYR A 33 -12.98 -4.63 4.33
CA TYR A 33 -12.04 -4.77 3.22
C TYR A 33 -11.05 -3.62 3.23
N VAL A 34 -9.77 -3.92 3.46
CA VAL A 34 -8.67 -2.95 3.52
C VAL A 34 -7.71 -3.21 2.37
N TYR A 35 -7.39 -2.17 1.60
CA TYR A 35 -6.49 -2.24 0.46
C TYR A 35 -5.36 -1.22 0.64
N ASN A 36 -4.14 -1.70 0.82
CA ASN A 36 -2.98 -0.92 1.24
C ASN A 36 -1.79 -1.13 0.30
N TRP A 37 -0.74 -0.36 0.48
CA TRP A 37 0.58 -0.67 -0.04
C TRP A 37 1.14 -1.93 0.61
N GLY A 38 2.04 -2.63 -0.08
CA GLY A 38 2.89 -3.63 0.55
C GLY A 38 3.78 -2.99 1.63
N GLN A 39 4.19 -3.77 2.61
CA GLN A 39 5.14 -3.37 3.67
C GLN A 39 4.71 -2.15 4.55
N TYR A 40 3.42 -1.75 4.51
CA TYR A 40 2.92 -0.57 5.23
C TYR A 40 2.35 -0.86 6.63
N ILE A 41 2.12 -2.12 6.98
CA ILE A 41 1.80 -2.57 8.33
C ILE A 41 2.59 -3.83 8.65
N SER A 42 2.85 -4.08 9.93
CA SER A 42 3.44 -5.33 10.40
C SER A 42 2.40 -6.44 10.38
N GLU A 43 2.73 -7.58 9.80
CA GLU A 43 1.85 -8.76 9.66
C GLU A 43 2.33 -9.96 10.50
N GLY A 44 3.18 -9.72 11.50
CA GLY A 44 3.66 -10.74 12.44
C GLY A 44 4.97 -11.43 12.02
N ASP A 45 5.63 -10.95 10.98
CA ASP A 45 6.94 -11.46 10.56
C ASP A 45 8.05 -10.93 11.48
N ASP A 46 9.12 -11.70 11.64
CA ASP A 46 10.34 -11.35 12.39
C ASP A 46 10.08 -10.80 13.81
N ASP A 47 9.18 -11.44 14.58
CA ASP A 47 8.75 -11.02 15.91
C ASP A 47 8.03 -9.66 15.95
N SER A 48 7.58 -9.15 14.81
CA SER A 48 6.78 -7.93 14.73
C SER A 48 5.32 -8.16 15.18
N LEU A 49 4.61 -7.08 15.50
CA LEU A 49 3.20 -7.16 15.85
C LEU A 49 2.36 -7.52 14.61
N ASP A 50 1.54 -8.57 14.68
CA ASP A 50 0.45 -8.77 13.73
C ASP A 50 -0.66 -7.75 13.99
N VAL A 51 -0.66 -6.66 13.23
CA VAL A 51 -1.60 -5.54 13.39
C VAL A 51 -3.04 -5.98 13.08
N ILE A 52 -3.24 -6.87 12.10
CA ILE A 52 -4.56 -7.37 11.74
C ILE A 52 -5.13 -8.23 12.85
N ALA A 53 -4.34 -9.17 13.38
CA ALA A 53 -4.76 -10.01 14.50
C ALA A 53 -5.06 -9.18 15.76
N ALA A 54 -4.22 -8.19 16.08
CA ALA A 54 -4.43 -7.28 17.21
C ALA A 54 -5.70 -6.45 17.05
N PHE A 55 -6.00 -5.99 15.82
CA PHE A 55 -7.25 -5.28 15.54
C PHE A 55 -8.47 -6.19 15.71
N GLU A 56 -8.43 -7.42 15.17
CA GLU A 56 -9.54 -8.38 15.31
C GLU A 56 -9.76 -8.83 16.76
N GLU A 57 -8.70 -8.87 17.58
CA GLU A 57 -8.82 -9.11 19.02
C GLU A 57 -9.52 -7.95 19.73
N ALA A 58 -9.15 -6.70 19.39
CA ALA A 58 -9.79 -5.51 19.95
C ALA A 58 -11.23 -5.32 19.48
N TYR A 59 -11.57 -5.77 18.26
CA TYR A 59 -12.89 -5.65 17.63
C TYR A 59 -13.42 -7.01 17.17
N PRO A 60 -13.82 -7.91 18.08
CA PRO A 60 -14.11 -9.32 17.77
C PRO A 60 -15.28 -9.54 16.81
N ASN A 61 -16.11 -8.52 16.59
CA ASN A 61 -17.23 -8.55 15.64
C ASN A 61 -16.83 -8.15 14.22
N ILE A 62 -15.56 -7.79 13.99
CA ILE A 62 -15.03 -7.44 12.69
C ILE A 62 -14.07 -8.54 12.21
N LYS A 63 -14.12 -8.85 10.91
CA LYS A 63 -13.14 -9.66 10.22
C LYS A 63 -12.47 -8.81 9.15
N VAL A 64 -11.17 -8.64 9.20
CA VAL A 64 -10.43 -7.88 8.20
C VAL A 64 -10.06 -8.76 7.02
N GLN A 65 -10.38 -8.28 5.82
CA GLN A 65 -9.86 -8.80 4.55
C GLN A 65 -8.83 -7.79 4.05
N TYR A 66 -7.57 -8.08 4.39
CA TYR A 66 -6.45 -7.25 4.01
C TYR A 66 -5.89 -7.70 2.67
N SER A 67 -5.55 -6.77 1.81
CA SER A 67 -4.88 -7.01 0.53
C SER A 67 -4.00 -5.82 0.17
N THR A 68 -3.00 -6.06 -0.68
CA THR A 68 -2.02 -5.06 -1.07
C THR A 68 -2.04 -4.75 -2.56
N TYR A 69 -1.43 -3.63 -2.95
CA TYR A 69 -1.24 -3.21 -4.33
C TYR A 69 0.16 -2.60 -4.52
N ASP A 70 0.68 -2.72 -5.73
CA ASP A 70 2.03 -2.27 -6.08
C ASP A 70 2.11 -0.79 -6.47
N SER A 71 1.00 -0.21 -6.99
CA SER A 71 0.95 1.21 -7.34
C SER A 71 -0.44 1.80 -7.20
N ASN A 72 -0.52 3.13 -6.97
CA ASN A 72 -1.77 3.88 -6.94
C ASN A 72 -2.58 3.71 -8.24
N GLU A 73 -1.90 3.63 -9.38
CA GLU A 73 -2.53 3.49 -10.69
C GLU A 73 -3.21 2.13 -10.84
N ILE A 74 -2.59 1.04 -10.36
CA ILE A 74 -3.18 -0.31 -10.33
C ILE A 74 -4.39 -0.32 -9.40
N MET A 75 -4.25 0.20 -8.19
CA MET A 75 -5.32 0.30 -7.21
C MET A 75 -6.52 1.09 -7.79
N TYR A 76 -6.25 2.30 -8.29
CA TYR A 76 -7.26 3.16 -8.90
C TYR A 76 -7.98 2.47 -10.06
N SER A 77 -7.23 1.84 -10.96
CA SER A 77 -7.81 1.14 -12.12
C SER A 77 -8.77 0.02 -11.71
N LYS A 78 -8.42 -0.76 -10.69
CA LYS A 78 -9.28 -1.82 -10.15
C LYS A 78 -10.57 -1.26 -9.55
N LEU A 79 -10.48 -0.17 -8.79
CA LEU A 79 -11.63 0.49 -8.18
C LEU A 79 -12.54 1.13 -9.23
N ALA A 80 -11.98 1.90 -10.16
CA ALA A 80 -12.74 2.58 -11.21
C ALA A 80 -13.48 1.61 -12.13
N ASN A 81 -12.96 0.41 -12.34
CA ASN A 81 -13.59 -0.63 -13.13
C ASN A 81 -14.54 -1.55 -12.32
N GLY A 82 -14.73 -1.29 -11.03
CA GLY A 82 -15.56 -2.11 -10.15
C GLY A 82 -15.04 -3.54 -9.95
N GLY A 83 -13.72 -3.75 -10.13
CA GLY A 83 -13.10 -5.07 -10.04
C GLY A 83 -12.88 -5.58 -8.61
N ILE A 84 -13.03 -4.71 -7.60
CA ILE A 84 -12.85 -5.04 -6.18
C ILE A 84 -13.88 -4.32 -5.31
N THR A 85 -14.18 -4.94 -4.16
CA THR A 85 -14.91 -4.29 -3.06
C THR A 85 -13.89 -3.86 -2.02
N VAL A 86 -14.00 -2.63 -1.52
CA VAL A 86 -13.10 -2.07 -0.52
C VAL A 86 -13.84 -1.05 0.34
N ASP A 87 -13.54 -1.04 1.64
CA ASP A 87 -14.07 -0.09 2.61
C ASP A 87 -13.02 0.97 2.96
N VAL A 88 -11.75 0.56 3.06
CA VAL A 88 -10.63 1.44 3.41
C VAL A 88 -9.49 1.25 2.42
N ILE A 89 -8.96 2.36 1.90
CA ILE A 89 -7.78 2.41 1.04
C ILE A 89 -6.73 3.34 1.64
N ILE A 90 -5.46 3.06 1.41
CA ILE A 90 -4.34 3.88 1.90
C ILE A 90 -3.50 4.37 0.71
N PRO A 91 -4.00 5.26 -0.14
CA PRO A 91 -3.27 5.77 -1.29
C PRO A 91 -2.38 6.97 -0.94
N SER A 92 -1.51 7.33 -1.87
CA SER A 92 -0.76 8.57 -1.78
C SER A 92 -1.65 9.79 -1.98
N ASP A 93 -1.20 10.93 -1.50
CA ASP A 93 -1.86 12.22 -1.47
C ASP A 93 -2.47 12.64 -2.83
N TYR A 94 -1.70 12.56 -3.92
CA TYR A 94 -2.17 12.94 -5.25
C TYR A 94 -3.35 12.07 -5.73
N MET A 95 -3.35 10.79 -5.32
CA MET A 95 -4.43 9.88 -5.68
C MET A 95 -5.68 10.16 -4.85
N ILE A 96 -5.53 10.52 -3.56
CA ILE A 96 -6.63 11.03 -2.74
C ILE A 96 -7.25 12.25 -3.42
N GLY A 97 -6.43 13.22 -3.83
CA GLY A 97 -6.89 14.42 -4.51
C GLY A 97 -7.69 14.11 -5.78
N ARG A 98 -7.21 13.17 -6.59
CA ARG A 98 -7.89 12.69 -7.79
C ARG A 98 -9.22 12.02 -7.47
N MET A 99 -9.22 11.02 -6.60
CA MET A 99 -10.41 10.24 -6.24
C MET A 99 -11.48 11.12 -5.58
N ARG A 100 -11.06 12.11 -4.78
CA ARG A 100 -11.97 13.12 -4.21
C ARG A 100 -12.66 13.94 -5.30
N GLN A 101 -11.91 14.44 -6.28
CA GLN A 101 -12.46 15.22 -7.40
C GLN A 101 -13.42 14.40 -8.27
N GLU A 102 -13.18 13.11 -8.39
CA GLU A 102 -14.03 12.17 -9.15
C GLU A 102 -15.22 11.63 -8.33
N GLY A 103 -15.35 12.04 -7.05
CA GLY A 103 -16.45 11.63 -6.17
C GLY A 103 -16.41 10.15 -5.76
N MET A 104 -15.24 9.55 -5.74
CA MET A 104 -15.03 8.15 -5.39
C MET A 104 -14.88 7.92 -3.88
N LEU A 105 -14.65 8.97 -3.09
CA LEU A 105 -14.44 8.89 -1.65
C LEU A 105 -15.67 9.34 -0.89
N MET A 106 -15.96 8.68 0.24
CA MET A 106 -16.98 9.09 1.20
C MET A 106 -16.39 10.10 2.19
N GLU A 107 -17.21 11.07 2.62
CA GLU A 107 -16.85 11.93 3.76
C GLU A 107 -16.73 11.09 5.04
N LEU A 108 -15.67 11.34 5.81
CA LEU A 108 -15.42 10.69 7.10
C LEU A 108 -16.25 11.35 8.20
N ASN A 109 -16.76 10.56 9.12
CA ASN A 109 -17.34 11.07 10.35
C ASN A 109 -16.25 11.15 11.44
N PHE A 110 -15.67 12.33 11.60
CA PHE A 110 -14.58 12.57 12.56
C PHE A 110 -14.98 12.43 14.03
N ASP A 111 -16.28 12.46 14.37
CA ASP A 111 -16.75 12.13 15.72
C ASP A 111 -16.41 10.69 16.11
N ASN A 112 -16.24 9.81 15.10
CA ASN A 112 -15.82 8.43 15.29
C ASN A 112 -14.30 8.24 15.24
N ILE A 113 -13.53 9.32 15.01
CA ILE A 113 -12.07 9.28 14.87
C ILE A 113 -11.42 10.22 15.92
N PRO A 114 -11.60 9.97 17.22
CA PRO A 114 -11.15 10.88 18.27
C PRO A 114 -9.63 11.10 18.27
N ASN A 115 -8.88 10.13 17.77
CA ASN A 115 -7.42 10.21 17.69
C ASN A 115 -6.90 11.16 16.60
N TYR A 116 -7.79 11.66 15.71
CA TYR A 116 -7.41 12.68 14.72
C TYR A 116 -6.76 13.92 15.35
N GLN A 117 -7.13 14.24 16.60
CA GLN A 117 -6.54 15.34 17.37
C GLN A 117 -5.02 15.21 17.59
N TYR A 118 -4.42 14.02 17.38
CA TYR A 118 -2.98 13.78 17.54
C TYR A 118 -2.22 13.89 16.21
N ILE A 119 -2.92 14.10 15.08
CA ILE A 119 -2.28 14.37 13.80
C ILE A 119 -1.65 15.76 13.87
N ASP A 120 -0.38 15.86 13.46
CA ASP A 120 0.33 17.14 13.41
C ASP A 120 -0.36 18.13 12.47
N GLU A 121 -0.47 19.38 12.91
CA GLU A 121 -1.16 20.46 12.16
C GLU A 121 -0.59 20.68 10.75
N THR A 122 0.67 20.34 10.53
CA THR A 122 1.33 20.44 9.21
C THR A 122 0.63 19.58 8.14
N PHE A 123 -0.06 18.52 8.57
CA PHE A 123 -0.79 17.62 7.67
C PHE A 123 -2.28 17.94 7.57
N HIS A 124 -2.74 19.03 8.18
CA HIS A 124 -4.12 19.49 8.05
C HIS A 124 -4.28 20.43 6.86
N ASN A 125 -5.48 20.45 6.29
CA ASN A 125 -5.87 21.35 5.18
C ASN A 125 -4.92 21.28 3.98
N THR A 126 -4.45 20.09 3.69
CA THR A 126 -3.52 19.84 2.57
C THR A 126 -4.23 20.04 1.23
N ALA A 127 -3.46 20.29 0.16
CA ALA A 127 -4.02 20.53 -1.17
C ALA A 127 -4.88 19.36 -1.70
N TYR A 128 -4.60 18.15 -1.28
CA TYR A 128 -5.36 16.97 -1.69
C TYR A 128 -6.70 16.82 -0.94
N ASP A 129 -6.78 17.32 0.30
CA ASP A 129 -8.01 17.33 1.11
C ASP A 129 -8.13 18.64 1.94
N PRO A 130 -8.44 19.79 1.29
CA PRO A 130 -8.33 21.10 1.92
C PRO A 130 -9.34 21.35 3.06
N GLU A 131 -10.36 20.54 3.16
CA GLU A 131 -11.39 20.64 4.20
C GLU A 131 -11.25 19.52 5.25
N ASN A 132 -10.24 18.66 5.15
CA ASN A 132 -10.04 17.47 6.02
C ASN A 132 -11.30 16.61 6.13
N LYS A 133 -11.92 16.27 5.01
CA LYS A 133 -13.20 15.54 4.99
C LYS A 133 -13.07 14.08 4.59
N TYR A 134 -12.06 13.73 3.81
CA TYR A 134 -12.01 12.46 3.08
C TYR A 134 -10.88 11.55 3.52
N SER A 135 -9.89 12.08 4.24
CA SER A 135 -8.68 11.34 4.57
C SER A 135 -8.16 11.63 5.97
N VAL A 136 -7.41 10.67 6.50
CA VAL A 136 -6.59 10.82 7.72
C VAL A 136 -5.16 10.54 7.30
N PRO A 137 -4.20 11.45 7.56
CA PRO A 137 -2.78 11.20 7.30
C PRO A 137 -2.30 9.97 8.09
N TYR A 138 -1.65 9.04 7.39
CA TYR A 138 -1.16 7.79 7.98
C TYR A 138 0.36 7.83 8.20
N THR A 139 1.09 8.09 7.14
CA THR A 139 2.56 8.17 7.17
C THR A 139 3.07 9.13 6.13
N TRP A 140 4.29 9.60 6.30
CA TRP A 140 5.01 10.38 5.32
C TRP A 140 6.47 9.98 5.32
N GLY A 141 7.18 10.26 4.25
CA GLY A 141 8.59 9.95 4.14
C GLY A 141 9.28 10.78 3.07
N THR A 142 10.56 10.60 2.96
CA THR A 142 11.39 11.18 1.92
C THR A 142 11.85 10.09 0.96
N VAL A 143 12.16 10.46 -0.28
CA VAL A 143 12.79 9.55 -1.24
C VAL A 143 14.30 9.76 -1.19
N GLY A 144 15.07 8.69 -1.16
CA GLY A 144 16.51 8.71 -1.16
C GLY A 144 17.10 7.65 -2.09
N ILE A 145 18.41 7.49 -2.05
CA ILE A 145 19.12 6.42 -2.74
C ILE A 145 19.76 5.50 -1.70
N ILE A 146 19.50 4.20 -1.84
CA ILE A 146 20.25 3.15 -1.15
C ILE A 146 21.28 2.57 -2.10
N TYR A 147 22.48 2.30 -1.62
CA TYR A 147 23.53 1.67 -2.40
C TYR A 147 24.36 0.70 -1.56
N ASN A 148 24.88 -0.33 -2.20
CA ASN A 148 25.72 -1.33 -1.55
C ASN A 148 27.18 -0.85 -1.54
N THR A 149 27.70 -0.52 -0.36
CA THR A 149 29.06 0.01 -0.15
C THR A 149 30.17 -0.97 -0.54
N LYS A 150 29.85 -2.24 -0.75
CA LYS A 150 30.81 -3.27 -1.21
C LYS A 150 31.14 -3.11 -2.70
N TYR A 151 30.21 -2.61 -3.49
CA TYR A 151 30.27 -2.58 -4.95
C TYR A 151 30.26 -1.17 -5.54
N VAL A 152 29.71 -0.21 -4.81
CA VAL A 152 29.59 1.18 -5.25
C VAL A 152 30.68 2.02 -4.58
N ASP A 153 31.45 2.72 -5.41
CA ASP A 153 32.49 3.63 -4.94
C ASP A 153 31.83 4.89 -4.36
N GLU A 154 32.18 5.24 -3.12
CA GLU A 154 31.65 6.41 -2.45
C GLU A 154 31.90 7.72 -3.23
N ALA A 155 33.00 7.77 -3.99
CA ALA A 155 33.32 8.92 -4.85
C ALA A 155 32.30 9.14 -5.99
N ASP A 156 31.54 8.12 -6.36
CA ASP A 156 30.49 8.19 -7.39
C ASP A 156 29.15 8.63 -6.81
N VAL A 157 28.99 8.66 -5.47
CA VAL A 157 27.74 9.00 -4.79
C VAL A 157 27.62 10.53 -4.66
N THR A 158 27.30 11.18 -5.77
CA THR A 158 27.27 12.65 -5.86
C THR A 158 25.84 13.23 -5.81
N GLY A 159 24.82 12.37 -5.94
CA GLY A 159 23.43 12.77 -5.95
C GLY A 159 22.57 11.79 -6.79
N TRP A 160 21.46 12.29 -7.31
CA TRP A 160 20.54 11.50 -8.12
C TRP A 160 21.16 10.96 -9.42
N GLU A 161 22.25 11.58 -9.91
CA GLU A 161 23.03 11.14 -11.07
C GLU A 161 23.55 9.71 -10.94
N LEU A 162 23.71 9.22 -9.70
CA LEU A 162 24.11 7.84 -9.43
C LEU A 162 23.17 6.82 -10.11
N LEU A 163 21.87 7.12 -10.19
CA LEU A 163 20.87 6.28 -10.85
C LEU A 163 21.01 6.25 -12.38
N TRP A 164 21.87 7.09 -12.98
CA TRP A 164 22.19 7.13 -14.42
C TRP A 164 23.64 6.74 -14.70
N ASN A 165 24.38 6.28 -13.69
CA ASN A 165 25.81 6.02 -13.85
C ASN A 165 26.04 4.71 -14.62
N GLU A 166 26.58 4.84 -15.83
CA GLU A 166 26.88 3.72 -16.75
C GLU A 166 27.85 2.70 -16.15
N LYS A 167 28.70 3.09 -15.19
CA LYS A 167 29.62 2.19 -14.47
C LYS A 167 28.88 1.04 -13.80
N TYR A 168 27.64 1.29 -13.39
CA TYR A 168 26.79 0.34 -12.66
C TYR A 168 25.63 -0.20 -13.50
N ALA A 169 25.73 -0.09 -14.83
CA ALA A 169 24.68 -0.57 -15.73
C ALA A 169 24.28 -2.02 -15.45
N GLY A 170 22.97 -2.28 -15.40
CA GLY A 170 22.41 -3.60 -15.07
C GLY A 170 22.47 -3.95 -13.57
N LYS A 171 22.85 -2.99 -12.70
CA LYS A 171 22.83 -3.11 -11.24
C LYS A 171 22.07 -1.98 -10.55
N ILE A 172 21.34 -1.19 -11.31
CA ILE A 172 20.51 -0.07 -10.86
C ILE A 172 19.06 -0.48 -10.99
N LEU A 173 18.31 -0.35 -9.91
CA LEU A 173 16.85 -0.43 -9.92
C LEU A 173 16.25 0.97 -10.03
N MET A 174 15.01 1.05 -10.49
CA MET A 174 14.23 2.28 -10.53
C MET A 174 12.78 2.00 -10.12
N PHE A 175 12.09 2.99 -9.57
CA PHE A 175 10.69 2.85 -9.21
C PHE A 175 9.80 2.60 -10.42
N ASP A 176 8.88 1.63 -10.28
CA ASP A 176 7.71 1.44 -11.14
C ASP A 176 6.51 2.26 -10.63
N ASN A 177 6.78 3.49 -10.24
CA ASN A 177 5.83 4.48 -9.77
C ASN A 177 6.11 5.80 -10.49
N SER A 178 5.14 6.28 -11.24
CA SER A 178 5.31 7.46 -12.10
C SER A 178 5.67 8.72 -11.30
N ARG A 179 5.05 8.95 -10.14
CA ARG A 179 5.29 10.16 -9.34
C ARG A 179 6.70 10.22 -8.79
N ASP A 180 7.18 9.14 -8.22
CA ASP A 180 8.52 9.10 -7.62
C ASP A 180 9.59 9.13 -8.71
N ALA A 181 9.40 8.39 -9.82
CA ALA A 181 10.33 8.43 -10.94
C ALA A 181 10.44 9.83 -11.56
N PHE A 182 9.31 10.51 -11.81
CA PHE A 182 9.31 11.89 -12.29
C PHE A 182 9.86 12.85 -11.25
N GLY A 183 9.53 12.69 -9.97
CA GLY A 183 10.07 13.49 -8.88
C GLY A 183 11.59 13.48 -8.83
N ILE A 184 12.21 12.30 -8.96
CA ILE A 184 13.66 12.15 -9.05
C ILE A 184 14.22 12.93 -10.24
N ALA A 185 13.61 12.77 -11.42
CA ALA A 185 14.04 13.49 -12.62
C ALA A 185 13.87 15.01 -12.50
N GLN A 186 12.77 15.45 -11.86
CA GLN A 186 12.53 16.87 -11.59
C GLN A 186 13.60 17.46 -10.66
N TYR A 187 13.88 16.79 -9.53
CA TYR A 187 14.97 17.21 -8.63
C TYR A 187 16.33 17.27 -9.33
N MET A 188 16.65 16.25 -10.13
CA MET A 188 17.88 16.20 -10.88
C MET A 188 18.04 17.33 -11.89
N LEU A 189 16.93 17.73 -12.53
CA LEU A 189 16.90 18.82 -13.51
C LEU A 189 16.64 20.19 -12.87
N GLY A 190 16.42 20.27 -11.55
CA GLY A 190 16.17 21.53 -10.83
C GLY A 190 14.78 22.12 -11.05
N TYR A 191 13.79 21.27 -11.35
CA TYR A 191 12.41 21.66 -11.54
C TYR A 191 11.57 21.51 -10.24
N ASP A 192 10.47 22.24 -10.17
CA ASP A 192 9.47 22.06 -9.12
C ASP A 192 8.72 20.73 -9.31
N VAL A 193 8.70 19.89 -8.27
CA VAL A 193 8.01 18.58 -8.27
C VAL A 193 6.49 18.68 -8.43
N ASN A 194 5.92 19.87 -8.18
CA ASN A 194 4.48 20.13 -8.34
C ASN A 194 4.15 20.80 -9.69
N THR A 195 5.13 20.94 -10.58
CA THR A 195 4.88 21.56 -11.90
C THR A 195 3.86 20.77 -12.71
N THR A 196 3.01 21.51 -13.43
CA THR A 196 2.09 20.97 -14.44
C THR A 196 2.47 21.42 -15.85
N ASP A 197 3.66 22.06 -16.01
CA ASP A 197 4.14 22.51 -17.32
C ASP A 197 4.55 21.31 -18.20
N GLU A 198 3.88 21.17 -19.34
CA GLU A 198 4.08 20.05 -20.25
C GLU A 198 5.52 19.96 -20.81
N ALA A 199 6.18 21.10 -21.04
CA ALA A 199 7.55 21.11 -21.54
C ALA A 199 8.53 20.58 -20.48
N THR A 200 8.33 20.97 -19.22
CA THR A 200 9.09 20.47 -18.08
C THR A 200 8.88 18.98 -17.89
N LEU A 201 7.60 18.53 -17.90
CA LEU A 201 7.29 17.10 -17.77
C LEU A 201 7.87 16.28 -18.92
N LYS A 202 7.86 16.83 -20.14
CA LYS A 202 8.52 16.18 -21.28
C LYS A 202 10.03 16.05 -21.08
N ALA A 203 10.69 17.09 -20.59
CA ALA A 203 12.13 17.04 -20.30
C ALA A 203 12.46 15.95 -19.26
N CYS A 204 11.61 15.78 -18.25
CA CYS A 204 11.75 14.69 -17.27
C CYS A 204 11.55 13.32 -17.90
N ALA A 205 10.55 13.17 -18.76
CA ALA A 205 10.33 11.92 -19.50
C ALA A 205 11.50 11.57 -20.39
N ASP A 206 12.07 12.56 -21.12
CA ASP A 206 13.26 12.37 -21.95
C ASP A 206 14.46 11.93 -21.08
N LYS A 207 14.65 12.55 -19.89
CA LYS A 207 15.70 12.18 -18.95
C LYS A 207 15.54 10.76 -18.39
N LEU A 208 14.33 10.36 -18.05
CA LEU A 208 14.03 8.98 -17.66
C LEU A 208 14.25 7.98 -18.80
N ALA A 209 14.00 8.40 -20.04
CA ALA A 209 14.29 7.56 -21.20
C ALA A 209 15.80 7.33 -21.41
N GLU A 210 16.65 8.32 -21.10
CA GLU A 210 18.11 8.18 -21.09
C GLU A 210 18.62 7.14 -20.08
N GLN A 211 17.89 6.94 -18.98
CA GLN A 211 18.25 6.00 -17.93
C GLN A 211 18.05 4.52 -18.33
N LYS A 212 17.13 4.24 -19.26
CA LYS A 212 16.73 2.87 -19.60
C LYS A 212 17.87 1.90 -19.89
N PRO A 213 18.97 2.29 -20.58
CA PRO A 213 20.07 1.36 -20.85
C PRO A 213 20.83 0.89 -19.62
N VAL A 214 20.78 1.62 -18.51
CA VAL A 214 21.52 1.29 -17.27
C VAL A 214 20.64 0.62 -16.23
N VAL A 215 19.32 0.77 -16.29
CA VAL A 215 18.37 0.19 -15.35
C VAL A 215 18.25 -1.32 -15.57
N GLN A 216 18.41 -2.07 -14.48
CA GLN A 216 18.19 -3.52 -14.48
C GLN A 216 16.69 -3.84 -14.56
N GLN A 217 15.89 -3.19 -13.72
CA GLN A 217 14.45 -3.43 -13.60
C GLN A 217 13.74 -2.22 -12.98
N TYR A 218 12.47 -2.04 -13.37
CA TYR A 218 11.53 -1.14 -12.69
C TYR A 218 10.73 -1.94 -11.68
N VAL A 219 10.74 -1.53 -10.40
CA VAL A 219 10.23 -2.32 -9.27
C VAL A 219 9.66 -1.42 -8.18
N MET A 220 8.95 -2.02 -7.24
CA MET A 220 8.57 -1.42 -5.97
C MET A 220 9.19 -2.24 -4.83
N ASP A 221 8.43 -3.04 -4.09
CA ASP A 221 8.90 -3.78 -2.91
C ASP A 221 10.00 -4.82 -3.22
N GLN A 222 10.13 -5.25 -4.48
CA GLN A 222 11.22 -6.15 -4.91
C GLN A 222 12.62 -5.54 -4.73
N ILE A 223 12.72 -4.24 -4.45
CA ILE A 223 13.98 -3.57 -4.09
C ILE A 223 14.65 -4.26 -2.90
N PHE A 224 13.87 -4.65 -1.89
CA PHE A 224 14.40 -5.28 -0.67
C PHE A 224 15.17 -6.55 -0.98
N ASP A 225 14.48 -7.52 -1.57
CA ASP A 225 15.09 -8.81 -1.89
C ASP A 225 16.29 -8.65 -2.82
N ALA A 226 16.18 -7.79 -3.84
CA ALA A 226 17.26 -7.59 -4.81
C ALA A 226 18.50 -6.94 -4.18
N MET A 227 18.33 -6.01 -3.23
CA MET A 227 19.45 -5.37 -2.53
C MET A 227 20.06 -6.32 -1.49
N GLU A 228 19.26 -7.04 -0.72
CA GLU A 228 19.71 -8.01 0.28
C GLU A 228 20.48 -9.17 -0.36
N ASN A 229 20.01 -9.66 -1.50
CA ASN A 229 20.67 -10.74 -2.24
C ASN A 229 21.84 -10.27 -3.12
N GLU A 230 22.21 -8.99 -3.06
CA GLU A 230 23.28 -8.39 -3.88
C GLU A 230 23.02 -8.51 -5.40
N GLU A 231 21.78 -8.71 -5.80
CA GLU A 231 21.37 -8.78 -7.21
C GLU A 231 21.39 -7.40 -7.87
N ALA A 232 21.03 -6.37 -7.10
CA ALA A 232 21.19 -4.96 -7.44
C ALA A 232 22.15 -4.28 -6.46
N TRP A 233 22.71 -3.15 -6.86
CA TRP A 233 23.67 -2.40 -6.06
C TRP A 233 23.24 -0.98 -5.74
N ILE A 234 22.31 -0.43 -6.49
CA ILE A 234 21.80 0.93 -6.37
C ILE A 234 20.30 0.91 -6.60
N ALA A 235 19.55 1.54 -5.71
CA ALA A 235 18.10 1.70 -5.86
C ALA A 235 17.62 3.01 -5.24
N PRO A 236 16.55 3.63 -5.77
CA PRO A 236 15.80 4.62 -5.01
C PRO A 236 14.98 3.90 -3.93
N THR A 237 14.78 4.54 -2.79
CA THR A 237 14.02 3.98 -1.68
C THR A 237 13.31 5.07 -0.89
N THR A 238 12.32 4.67 -0.09
CA THR A 238 11.68 5.54 0.91
C THR A 238 12.05 5.05 2.31
N PRO A 239 12.14 5.92 3.35
CA PRO A 239 12.52 5.53 4.70
C PRO A 239 11.56 4.53 5.36
N ALA A 240 10.31 4.43 4.88
CA ALA A 240 9.39 3.39 5.33
C ALA A 240 9.85 1.98 4.92
N THR A 241 10.94 1.91 4.18
CA THR A 241 11.48 0.77 3.47
C THR A 241 12.88 0.34 3.98
N ILE A 242 13.39 0.94 5.08
CA ILE A 242 14.71 0.61 5.63
C ILE A 242 14.55 0.05 7.03
#